data_3aa42e57f3572bc6f3d8eef750e0b355
#
_entry.id   3aa42e57f3572bc6f3d8eef750e0b355
#
_cell.length_a   1.000
_cell.length_b   1.000
_cell.length_c   1.000
_cell.angle_alpha   90.00
_cell.angle_beta   90.00
_cell.angle_gamma   90.00
#
_symmetry.space_group_name_H-M   'P 1'
#
loop_
_entity.id
_entity.type
_entity.pdbx_description
1 polymer ?
#
loop_
_entity_poly.entity_id
_entity_poly.type
_entity_poly.pdbx_seq_one_letter_code
_entity_poly.pdbx_strand_id
1 'polypeptide(L)'
;MSTAGGGIRRLLVANRGEIAVRILRAAKALDIETVLACSEADRDSLAARQADAVVVIGPARADRSYLNIEALLTALRDSGADAVHPGYGFLAENAAFADAVEEAGAIFVGPSGDIIRRMGDKAEARRTALAAGVPVVPGSAGEPADIEAAIAAAATVGYPLLIKASAGGGGRGIRLARDAAELAREFPIAQREAQTAFGSGALYLERFIERARHIEVQILGDGQRAVHLFERECSLQRRRQKLLEEAPSPVLSAAQRETLCASAVRLAESLGYRGAGTLEYLFDEARGEFFFIEMNTRIQVEHPVSEMVTGIDLVQAMLRIAGGEPLGLRQEDIHLQGAAIELRLNAEDPARNFFPSPGTVEQLAWPQGPGIRVDSHLYAGYRVPPYYDSLLAKLIAHGADRGEALARARQALDQLRLTGMATTASLHRRLLDEPWVIEARFDTGTLEHWLAEEIPA
;
A
#
# COMPACT_ATOMS: atom_id res chain seq x y z
N MET A 1 -30.46 -7.47 -11.70
CA MET A 1 -30.65 -8.91 -11.99
C MET A 1 -29.45 -9.64 -11.40
N SER A 2 -29.66 -10.44 -10.38
CA SER A 2 -28.63 -11.21 -9.69
C SER A 2 -28.07 -12.27 -10.66
N THR A 3 -26.78 -12.20 -10.97
CA THR A 3 -26.07 -13.29 -11.68
C THR A 3 -25.83 -14.41 -10.68
N ALA A 4 -26.82 -15.26 -10.50
CA ALA A 4 -26.65 -16.47 -9.73
C ALA A 4 -25.67 -17.42 -10.47
N GLY A 5 -24.51 -17.69 -9.89
CA GLY A 5 -23.78 -18.94 -10.04
C GLY A 5 -22.80 -19.08 -11.21
N GLY A 6 -22.16 -18.03 -11.70
CA GLY A 6 -21.06 -18.18 -12.66
C GLY A 6 -19.87 -17.34 -12.26
N GLY A 7 -18.74 -17.98 -11.90
CA GLY A 7 -17.48 -17.28 -11.61
C GLY A 7 -17.01 -16.40 -12.78
N ILE A 8 -15.95 -15.61 -12.55
CA ILE A 8 -15.32 -14.78 -13.58
C ILE A 8 -14.78 -15.68 -14.69
N ARG A 9 -15.15 -15.40 -15.93
CA ARG A 9 -14.69 -16.16 -17.12
C ARG A 9 -13.61 -15.43 -17.89
N ARG A 10 -13.73 -14.08 -17.95
CA ARG A 10 -12.81 -13.23 -18.71
C ARG A 10 -12.53 -11.94 -17.95
N LEU A 11 -11.28 -11.75 -17.58
CA LEU A 11 -10.82 -10.65 -16.72
C LEU A 11 -10.10 -9.57 -17.53
N LEU A 12 -10.57 -8.31 -17.44
CA LEU A 12 -9.80 -7.15 -17.86
C LEU A 12 -8.84 -6.74 -16.73
N VAL A 13 -7.53 -6.79 -16.99
CA VAL A 13 -6.49 -6.27 -16.09
C VAL A 13 -6.27 -4.80 -16.42
N ALA A 14 -6.78 -3.90 -15.56
CA ALA A 14 -6.72 -2.45 -15.73
C ALA A 14 -5.50 -1.86 -15.01
N ASN A 15 -4.33 -2.42 -15.23
CA ASN A 15 -3.08 -2.00 -14.62
C ASN A 15 -1.89 -2.43 -15.48
N ARG A 16 -0.66 -2.08 -15.04
CA ARG A 16 0.60 -2.33 -15.72
C ARG A 16 1.68 -2.86 -14.74
N GLY A 17 2.87 -3.07 -15.27
CA GLY A 17 4.03 -3.40 -14.44
C GLY A 17 3.93 -4.79 -13.82
N GLU A 18 4.54 -4.95 -12.65
CA GLU A 18 4.61 -6.25 -11.96
C GLU A 18 3.23 -6.72 -11.48
N ILE A 19 2.37 -5.79 -11.06
CA ILE A 19 1.03 -6.15 -10.57
C ILE A 19 0.14 -6.69 -11.70
N ALA A 20 0.27 -6.19 -12.92
CA ALA A 20 -0.44 -6.75 -14.06
C ALA A 20 0.01 -8.20 -14.31
N VAL A 21 1.32 -8.46 -14.31
CA VAL A 21 1.88 -9.83 -14.41
C VAL A 21 1.37 -10.72 -13.27
N ARG A 22 1.34 -10.20 -12.05
CA ARG A 22 0.84 -10.93 -10.87
C ARG A 22 -0.64 -11.33 -11.01
N ILE A 23 -1.48 -10.39 -11.47
CA ILE A 23 -2.91 -10.64 -11.68
C ILE A 23 -3.12 -11.66 -12.80
N LEU A 24 -2.40 -11.52 -13.92
CA LEU A 24 -2.47 -12.46 -15.04
C LEU A 24 -2.13 -13.90 -14.60
N ARG A 25 -1.08 -14.07 -13.77
CA ARG A 25 -0.69 -15.37 -13.22
C ARG A 25 -1.79 -15.97 -12.33
N ALA A 26 -2.39 -15.15 -11.47
CA ALA A 26 -3.47 -15.61 -10.59
C ALA A 26 -4.72 -16.00 -11.38
N ALA A 27 -5.10 -15.21 -12.39
CA ALA A 27 -6.23 -15.49 -13.26
C ALA A 27 -6.02 -16.80 -14.04
N LYS A 28 -4.83 -17.01 -14.61
CA LYS A 28 -4.48 -18.25 -15.32
C LYS A 28 -4.51 -19.49 -14.42
N ALA A 29 -4.09 -19.34 -13.17
CA ALA A 29 -4.16 -20.45 -12.19
C ALA A 29 -5.61 -20.83 -11.82
N LEU A 30 -6.59 -20.00 -12.16
CA LEU A 30 -8.03 -20.21 -11.97
C LEU A 30 -8.76 -20.47 -13.30
N ASP A 31 -8.04 -20.73 -14.40
CA ASP A 31 -8.58 -20.93 -15.74
C ASP A 31 -9.43 -19.75 -16.24
N ILE A 32 -9.12 -18.52 -15.79
CA ILE A 32 -9.79 -17.28 -16.22
C ILE A 32 -9.04 -16.72 -17.43
N GLU A 33 -9.76 -16.47 -18.52
CA GLU A 33 -9.20 -15.80 -19.71
C GLU A 33 -8.86 -14.34 -19.38
N THR A 34 -7.73 -13.86 -19.90
CA THR A 34 -7.15 -12.56 -19.51
C THR A 34 -7.06 -11.59 -20.68
N VAL A 35 -7.51 -10.36 -20.44
CA VAL A 35 -7.34 -9.23 -21.35
C VAL A 35 -6.53 -8.15 -20.63
N LEU A 36 -5.41 -7.73 -21.21
CA LEU A 36 -4.63 -6.62 -20.67
C LEU A 36 -5.06 -5.29 -21.32
N ALA A 37 -5.50 -4.31 -20.52
CA ALA A 37 -5.59 -2.94 -20.95
C ALA A 37 -4.20 -2.27 -20.81
N CYS A 38 -3.59 -1.85 -21.91
CA CYS A 38 -2.27 -1.22 -21.87
C CYS A 38 -2.20 0.08 -22.67
N SER A 39 -1.31 0.98 -22.27
CA SER A 39 -0.94 2.15 -23.09
C SER A 39 -0.07 1.74 -24.27
N GLU A 40 0.11 2.64 -25.23
CA GLU A 40 1.05 2.44 -26.35
C GLU A 40 2.47 2.14 -25.89
N ALA A 41 2.91 2.73 -24.76
CA ALA A 41 4.25 2.51 -24.22
C ALA A 41 4.45 1.10 -23.61
N ASP A 42 3.37 0.42 -23.24
CA ASP A 42 3.40 -0.91 -22.62
C ASP A 42 3.03 -2.06 -23.57
N ARG A 43 2.91 -1.80 -24.89
CA ARG A 43 2.57 -2.83 -25.89
C ARG A 43 3.53 -4.03 -25.88
N ASP A 44 4.81 -3.77 -25.59
CA ASP A 44 5.87 -4.79 -25.55
C ASP A 44 6.15 -5.28 -24.12
N SER A 45 5.34 -4.88 -23.13
CA SER A 45 5.52 -5.29 -21.73
C SER A 45 5.39 -6.81 -21.56
N LEU A 46 5.99 -7.33 -20.49
CA LEU A 46 5.85 -8.77 -20.14
C LEU A 46 4.38 -9.14 -19.93
N ALA A 47 3.59 -8.24 -19.34
CA ALA A 47 2.16 -8.46 -19.17
C ALA A 47 1.42 -8.60 -20.51
N ALA A 48 1.76 -7.74 -21.52
CA ALA A 48 1.18 -7.82 -22.84
C ALA A 48 1.53 -9.14 -23.57
N ARG A 49 2.73 -9.67 -23.32
CA ARG A 49 3.16 -10.98 -23.87
C ARG A 49 2.51 -12.18 -23.20
N GLN A 50 2.02 -12.02 -21.96
CA GLN A 50 1.44 -13.11 -21.17
C GLN A 50 -0.08 -13.14 -21.18
N ALA A 51 -0.75 -12.02 -21.48
CA ALA A 51 -2.19 -11.96 -21.58
C ALA A 51 -2.70 -12.72 -22.81
N ASP A 52 -3.92 -13.26 -22.73
CA ASP A 52 -4.57 -13.96 -23.85
C ASP A 52 -5.02 -12.97 -24.94
N ALA A 53 -5.38 -11.74 -24.53
CA ALA A 53 -5.65 -10.63 -25.44
C ALA A 53 -5.13 -9.31 -24.88
N VAL A 54 -4.90 -8.33 -25.76
CA VAL A 54 -4.40 -6.99 -25.40
C VAL A 54 -5.26 -5.92 -26.06
N VAL A 55 -5.70 -4.94 -25.29
CA VAL A 55 -6.40 -3.75 -25.78
C VAL A 55 -5.58 -2.52 -25.45
N VAL A 56 -5.25 -1.72 -26.49
CA VAL A 56 -4.53 -0.45 -26.31
C VAL A 56 -5.53 0.64 -25.98
N ILE A 57 -5.38 1.23 -24.79
CA ILE A 57 -6.32 2.20 -24.21
C ILE A 57 -5.91 3.67 -24.40
N GLY A 58 -4.82 3.94 -25.10
CA GLY A 58 -4.35 5.30 -25.40
C GLY A 58 -2.84 5.46 -25.35
N PRO A 59 -2.36 6.72 -25.46
CA PRO A 59 -0.93 7.04 -25.49
C PRO A 59 -0.26 6.80 -24.12
N ALA A 60 1.06 7.00 -24.04
CA ALA A 60 1.86 6.76 -22.86
C ALA A 60 1.41 7.55 -21.60
N ARG A 61 0.85 8.74 -21.75
CA ARG A 61 0.39 9.56 -20.61
C ARG A 61 -0.72 8.85 -19.86
N ALA A 62 -0.57 8.71 -18.53
CA ALA A 62 -1.51 8.00 -17.68
C ALA A 62 -2.92 8.63 -17.69
N ASP A 63 -3.02 9.97 -17.71
CA ASP A 63 -4.29 10.71 -17.78
C ASP A 63 -5.08 10.45 -19.06
N ARG A 64 -4.44 9.93 -20.11
CA ARG A 64 -5.06 9.57 -21.39
C ARG A 64 -5.13 8.07 -21.65
N SER A 65 -4.75 7.26 -20.66
CA SER A 65 -4.75 5.80 -20.73
C SER A 65 -5.25 5.20 -19.41
N TYR A 66 -4.36 4.85 -18.50
CA TYR A 66 -4.69 4.14 -17.24
C TYR A 66 -5.58 4.91 -16.26
N LEU A 67 -5.65 6.25 -16.35
CA LEU A 67 -6.54 7.12 -15.58
C LEU A 67 -7.79 7.55 -16.37
N ASN A 68 -7.95 7.06 -17.59
CA ASN A 68 -9.11 7.39 -18.44
C ASN A 68 -10.19 6.31 -18.28
N ILE A 69 -11.21 6.61 -17.48
CA ILE A 69 -12.34 5.71 -17.21
C ILE A 69 -13.04 5.28 -18.50
N GLU A 70 -13.33 6.21 -19.42
CA GLU A 70 -14.01 5.91 -20.69
C GLU A 70 -13.23 4.94 -21.57
N ALA A 71 -11.88 5.11 -21.63
CA ALA A 71 -11.03 4.22 -22.41
C ALA A 71 -11.04 2.78 -21.82
N LEU A 72 -11.03 2.66 -20.49
CA LEU A 72 -11.11 1.36 -19.82
C LEU A 72 -12.49 0.72 -19.95
N LEU A 73 -13.58 1.48 -19.86
CA LEU A 73 -14.94 0.96 -20.10
C LEU A 73 -15.14 0.55 -21.56
N THR A 74 -14.53 1.25 -22.50
CA THR A 74 -14.54 0.83 -23.91
C THR A 74 -13.78 -0.47 -24.07
N ALA A 75 -12.59 -0.60 -23.49
CA ALA A 75 -11.83 -1.85 -23.49
C ALA A 75 -12.59 -3.02 -22.84
N LEU A 76 -13.32 -2.75 -21.75
CA LEU A 76 -14.19 -3.74 -21.10
C LEU A 76 -15.27 -4.25 -22.05
N ARG A 77 -16.01 -3.33 -22.70
CA ARG A 77 -17.09 -3.69 -23.65
C ARG A 77 -16.54 -4.43 -24.87
N ASP A 78 -15.51 -3.89 -25.49
CA ASP A 78 -14.97 -4.42 -26.76
C ASP A 78 -14.30 -5.78 -26.58
N SER A 79 -13.71 -6.03 -25.42
CA SER A 79 -13.10 -7.32 -25.09
C SER A 79 -14.11 -8.38 -24.65
N GLY A 80 -15.33 -7.99 -24.27
CA GLY A 80 -16.32 -8.89 -23.70
C GLY A 80 -15.91 -9.47 -22.33
N ALA A 81 -15.01 -8.79 -21.60
CA ALA A 81 -14.65 -9.18 -20.25
C ALA A 81 -15.84 -8.98 -19.29
N ASP A 82 -16.01 -9.90 -18.35
CA ASP A 82 -17.08 -9.89 -17.36
C ASP A 82 -16.62 -9.37 -15.99
N ALA A 83 -15.31 -9.12 -15.84
CA ALA A 83 -14.75 -8.54 -14.63
C ALA A 83 -13.56 -7.61 -14.94
N VAL A 84 -13.28 -6.69 -14.01
CA VAL A 84 -12.12 -5.78 -14.05
C VAL A 84 -11.32 -5.89 -12.74
N HIS A 85 -10.01 -6.15 -12.85
CA HIS A 85 -9.10 -6.05 -11.71
C HIS A 85 -8.24 -4.78 -11.82
N PRO A 86 -8.38 -3.81 -10.91
CA PRO A 86 -7.65 -2.54 -10.98
C PRO A 86 -6.23 -2.61 -10.43
N GLY A 87 -5.84 -3.68 -9.73
CA GLY A 87 -4.56 -3.80 -9.03
C GLY A 87 -4.41 -2.78 -7.91
N TYR A 88 -3.31 -2.03 -7.92
CA TYR A 88 -3.06 -0.88 -7.04
C TYR A 88 -2.60 0.35 -7.85
N GLY A 89 -2.71 1.55 -7.26
CA GLY A 89 -2.46 2.80 -7.99
C GLY A 89 -3.54 3.09 -9.05
N PHE A 90 -3.29 4.05 -9.93
CA PHE A 90 -4.23 4.50 -10.98
C PHE A 90 -5.67 4.63 -10.47
N LEU A 91 -6.59 3.80 -10.96
CA LEU A 91 -8.02 3.84 -10.62
C LEU A 91 -8.44 2.81 -9.56
N ALA A 92 -7.49 2.14 -8.90
CA ALA A 92 -7.82 1.10 -7.92
C ALA A 92 -8.63 1.61 -6.71
N GLU A 93 -8.46 2.89 -6.34
CA GLU A 93 -9.21 3.57 -5.26
C GLU A 93 -10.11 4.68 -5.81
N ASN A 94 -10.54 4.55 -7.07
CA ASN A 94 -11.46 5.50 -7.68
C ASN A 94 -12.90 4.96 -7.64
N ALA A 95 -13.72 5.56 -6.78
CA ALA A 95 -15.10 5.14 -6.60
C ALA A 95 -15.94 5.27 -7.88
N ALA A 96 -15.74 6.33 -8.65
CA ALA A 96 -16.47 6.53 -9.91
C ALA A 96 -16.13 5.45 -10.95
N PHE A 97 -14.90 4.94 -10.95
CA PHE A 97 -14.53 3.83 -11.82
C PHE A 97 -15.18 2.52 -11.37
N ALA A 98 -15.19 2.23 -10.06
CA ALA A 98 -15.85 1.05 -9.53
C ALA A 98 -17.36 1.05 -9.86
N ASP A 99 -18.05 2.18 -9.61
CA ASP A 99 -19.46 2.36 -9.93
C ASP A 99 -19.71 2.17 -11.43
N ALA A 100 -18.90 2.78 -12.30
CA ALA A 100 -19.05 2.70 -13.74
C ALA A 100 -18.84 1.29 -14.31
N VAL A 101 -17.95 0.48 -13.72
CA VAL A 101 -17.76 -0.94 -14.06
C VAL A 101 -18.99 -1.74 -13.66
N GLU A 102 -19.56 -1.53 -12.47
CA GLU A 102 -20.75 -2.22 -11.98
C GLU A 102 -22.00 -1.79 -12.77
N GLU A 103 -22.15 -0.52 -13.13
CA GLU A 103 -23.20 0.01 -14.01
C GLU A 103 -23.13 -0.57 -15.43
N ALA A 104 -21.92 -0.86 -15.91
CA ALA A 104 -21.74 -1.55 -17.20
C ALA A 104 -22.10 -3.06 -17.14
N GLY A 105 -22.50 -3.57 -15.97
CA GLY A 105 -22.88 -4.97 -15.77
C GLY A 105 -21.70 -5.92 -15.56
N ALA A 106 -20.49 -5.40 -15.33
CA ALA A 106 -19.31 -6.19 -15.04
C ALA A 106 -18.96 -6.19 -13.55
N ILE A 107 -18.10 -7.12 -13.13
CA ILE A 107 -17.66 -7.26 -11.74
C ILE A 107 -16.42 -6.38 -11.52
N PHE A 108 -16.47 -5.47 -10.54
CA PHE A 108 -15.27 -4.80 -10.04
C PHE A 108 -14.60 -5.70 -8.98
N VAL A 109 -13.33 -6.09 -9.21
CA VAL A 109 -12.58 -6.94 -8.27
C VAL A 109 -12.02 -6.07 -7.15
N GLY A 110 -12.83 -5.87 -6.12
CA GLY A 110 -12.57 -4.99 -5.00
C GLY A 110 -13.84 -4.66 -4.22
N PRO A 111 -13.78 -3.69 -3.29
CA PRO A 111 -14.95 -3.20 -2.57
C PRO A 111 -15.85 -2.34 -3.49
N SER A 112 -17.05 -2.03 -3.04
CA SER A 112 -17.98 -1.13 -3.75
C SER A 112 -17.45 0.32 -3.78
N GLY A 113 -17.93 1.09 -4.77
CA GLY A 113 -17.61 2.51 -4.86
C GLY A 113 -17.99 3.31 -3.61
N ASP A 114 -19.05 2.89 -2.88
CA ASP A 114 -19.43 3.50 -1.62
C ASP A 114 -18.36 3.33 -0.53
N ILE A 115 -17.83 2.12 -0.36
CA ILE A 115 -16.75 1.84 0.60
C ILE A 115 -15.47 2.61 0.22
N ILE A 116 -15.14 2.66 -1.08
CA ILE A 116 -13.99 3.43 -1.56
C ILE A 116 -14.15 4.92 -1.21
N ARG A 117 -15.33 5.51 -1.43
CA ARG A 117 -15.59 6.93 -1.07
C ARG A 117 -15.48 7.18 0.43
N ARG A 118 -16.12 6.34 1.24
CA ARG A 118 -16.13 6.47 2.70
C ARG A 118 -14.74 6.36 3.31
N MET A 119 -13.93 5.42 2.84
CA MET A 119 -12.57 5.22 3.35
C MET A 119 -11.55 6.19 2.73
N GLY A 120 -11.83 6.74 1.55
CA GLY A 120 -11.04 7.79 0.92
C GLY A 120 -11.20 9.16 1.57
N ASP A 121 -12.33 9.43 2.23
CA ASP A 121 -12.54 10.63 3.04
C ASP A 121 -11.94 10.43 4.44
N LYS A 122 -10.87 11.17 4.76
CA LYS A 122 -10.14 10.99 6.03
C LYS A 122 -11.01 11.21 7.27
N ALA A 123 -11.94 12.16 7.21
CA ALA A 123 -12.83 12.47 8.34
C ALA A 123 -13.85 11.36 8.52
N GLU A 124 -14.43 10.86 7.42
CA GLU A 124 -15.37 9.75 7.43
C GLU A 124 -14.69 8.45 7.86
N ALA A 125 -13.51 8.13 7.32
CA ALA A 125 -12.73 6.97 7.69
C ALA A 125 -12.41 6.96 9.21
N ARG A 126 -12.00 8.11 9.75
CA ARG A 126 -11.75 8.27 11.18
C ARG A 126 -13.02 8.07 12.03
N ARG A 127 -14.17 8.64 11.62
CA ARG A 127 -15.45 8.45 12.31
C ARG A 127 -15.87 6.97 12.29
N THR A 128 -15.75 6.34 11.14
CA THR A 128 -16.08 4.93 10.95
C THR A 128 -15.17 4.02 11.80
N ALA A 129 -13.87 4.29 11.85
CA ALA A 129 -12.94 3.58 12.69
C ALA A 129 -13.30 3.70 14.18
N LEU A 130 -13.57 4.91 14.66
CA LEU A 130 -14.02 5.14 16.06
C LEU A 130 -15.32 4.40 16.37
N ALA A 131 -16.30 4.42 15.47
CA ALA A 131 -17.57 3.72 15.65
C ALA A 131 -17.40 2.20 15.72
N ALA A 132 -16.38 1.64 15.03
CA ALA A 132 -16.00 0.24 15.10
C ALA A 132 -15.09 -0.09 16.29
N GLY A 133 -14.80 0.85 17.19
CA GLY A 133 -13.93 0.67 18.34
C GLY A 133 -12.46 0.53 17.97
N VAL A 134 -12.04 1.10 16.84
CA VAL A 134 -10.63 1.15 16.41
C VAL A 134 -10.00 2.44 16.92
N PRO A 135 -8.90 2.38 17.68
CA PRO A 135 -8.23 3.56 18.19
C PRO A 135 -7.72 4.45 17.05
N VAL A 136 -7.91 5.75 17.18
CA VAL A 136 -7.37 6.76 16.27
C VAL A 136 -6.43 7.69 17.04
N VAL A 137 -5.48 8.33 16.34
CA VAL A 137 -4.56 9.25 17.01
C VAL A 137 -5.36 10.28 17.83
N PRO A 138 -5.08 10.44 19.15
CA PRO A 138 -5.77 11.42 19.97
C PRO A 138 -5.66 12.83 19.38
N GLY A 139 -6.77 13.51 19.28
CA GLY A 139 -6.84 14.85 18.70
C GLY A 139 -7.94 15.68 19.32
N SER A 140 -8.01 16.97 18.94
CA SER A 140 -9.08 17.86 19.37
C SER A 140 -10.45 17.34 18.88
N ALA A 141 -11.48 17.53 19.70
CA ALA A 141 -12.86 17.13 19.37
C ALA A 141 -13.45 17.88 18.17
N GLY A 142 -12.76 18.90 17.69
CA GLY A 142 -13.13 19.75 16.58
C GLY A 142 -12.01 20.76 16.30
N GLU A 143 -12.36 21.81 15.60
CA GLU A 143 -11.48 22.92 15.25
C GLU A 143 -11.52 23.97 16.36
N PRO A 144 -10.44 24.14 17.17
CA PRO A 144 -10.39 25.20 18.16
C PRO A 144 -10.55 26.57 17.51
N ALA A 145 -11.50 27.38 18.00
CA ALA A 145 -11.81 28.68 17.41
C ALA A 145 -10.67 29.69 17.59
N ASP A 146 -9.96 29.60 18.72
CA ASP A 146 -8.88 30.49 19.12
C ASP A 146 -7.79 29.74 19.91
N ILE A 147 -6.76 30.48 20.35
CA ILE A 147 -5.65 29.92 21.09
C ILE A 147 -6.05 29.41 22.48
N GLU A 148 -7.03 30.02 23.15
CA GLU A 148 -7.50 29.59 24.47
C GLU A 148 -8.21 28.25 24.37
N ALA A 149 -9.06 28.07 23.35
CA ALA A 149 -9.71 26.80 23.04
C ALA A 149 -8.68 25.74 22.62
N ALA A 150 -7.64 26.13 21.89
CA ALA A 150 -6.54 25.23 21.50
C ALA A 150 -5.75 24.73 22.71
N ILE A 151 -5.41 25.60 23.65
CA ILE A 151 -4.73 25.22 24.90
C ILE A 151 -5.61 24.30 25.76
N ALA A 152 -6.91 24.57 25.84
CA ALA A 152 -7.84 23.70 26.54
C ALA A 152 -7.93 22.30 25.87
N ALA A 153 -8.00 22.24 24.56
CA ALA A 153 -7.99 20.98 23.82
C ALA A 153 -6.68 20.21 24.00
N ALA A 154 -5.54 20.91 24.00
CA ALA A 154 -4.20 20.33 24.20
C ALA A 154 -4.06 19.62 25.55
N ALA A 155 -4.77 20.02 26.58
CA ALA A 155 -4.79 19.34 27.88
C ALA A 155 -5.32 17.89 27.77
N THR A 156 -6.21 17.61 26.81
CA THR A 156 -6.76 16.27 26.53
C THR A 156 -5.90 15.52 25.51
N VAL A 157 -5.41 16.21 24.47
CA VAL A 157 -4.60 15.62 23.40
C VAL A 157 -3.23 15.17 23.92
N GLY A 158 -2.62 15.98 24.81
CA GLY A 158 -1.26 15.79 25.32
C GLY A 158 -0.18 16.33 24.39
N TYR A 159 0.97 16.68 24.98
CA TYR A 159 2.16 17.12 24.25
C TYR A 159 3.15 15.96 24.07
N PRO A 160 4.04 16.00 23.04
CA PRO A 160 4.01 16.96 21.92
C PRO A 160 2.82 16.75 21.00
N LEU A 161 2.36 17.82 20.33
CA LEU A 161 1.23 17.75 19.41
C LEU A 161 1.52 18.44 18.07
N LEU A 162 0.77 18.06 17.07
CA LEU A 162 0.76 18.68 15.75
C LEU A 162 -0.43 19.62 15.62
N ILE A 163 -0.18 20.79 15.09
CA ILE A 163 -1.19 21.75 14.64
C ILE A 163 -1.35 21.52 13.14
N LYS A 164 -2.54 21.13 12.68
CA LYS A 164 -2.82 20.77 11.30
C LYS A 164 -3.94 21.60 10.72
N ALA A 165 -3.79 22.07 9.46
CA ALA A 165 -4.87 22.72 8.74
C ALA A 165 -5.96 21.68 8.39
N SER A 166 -7.22 21.97 8.74
CA SER A 166 -8.35 21.07 8.44
C SER A 166 -8.58 20.87 6.95
N ALA A 167 -8.40 21.93 6.15
CA ALA A 167 -8.48 21.88 4.70
C ALA A 167 -7.14 21.46 4.03
N GLY A 168 -6.10 21.14 4.82
CA GLY A 168 -4.76 20.82 4.35
C GLY A 168 -4.61 19.35 3.95
N GLY A 169 -3.65 19.08 3.05
CA GLY A 169 -3.27 17.73 2.62
C GLY A 169 -1.79 17.65 2.24
N GLY A 170 -1.27 16.42 2.11
CA GLY A 170 0.11 16.20 1.64
C GLY A 170 1.22 16.71 2.55
N GLY A 171 0.95 16.88 3.87
CA GLY A 171 1.96 17.35 4.84
C GLY A 171 2.18 18.85 4.88
N ARG A 172 1.44 19.65 4.12
CA ARG A 172 1.49 21.10 4.16
C ARG A 172 0.61 21.65 5.29
N GLY A 173 1.06 22.74 5.94
CA GLY A 173 0.32 23.37 7.04
C GLY A 173 0.36 22.56 8.33
N ILE A 174 1.43 21.81 8.59
CA ILE A 174 1.67 21.08 9.83
C ILE A 174 2.76 21.78 10.62
N ARG A 175 2.50 22.06 11.92
CA ARG A 175 3.47 22.60 12.86
C ARG A 175 3.49 21.77 14.13
N LEU A 176 4.68 21.60 14.70
CA LEU A 176 4.89 20.91 15.98
C LEU A 176 4.82 21.90 17.13
N ALA A 177 4.16 21.52 18.21
CA ALA A 177 4.22 22.22 19.50
C ALA A 177 4.56 21.20 20.60
N ARG A 178 5.66 21.45 21.32
CA ARG A 178 6.14 20.56 22.39
C ARG A 178 5.53 20.89 23.75
N ASP A 179 5.03 22.10 23.89
CA ASP A 179 4.41 22.61 25.11
C ASP A 179 3.38 23.72 24.81
N ALA A 180 2.74 24.23 25.84
CA ALA A 180 1.74 25.29 25.72
C ALA A 180 2.30 26.61 25.20
N ALA A 181 3.58 26.93 25.49
CA ALA A 181 4.21 28.15 25.00
C ALA A 181 4.49 28.07 23.50
N GLU A 182 4.98 26.90 23.01
CA GLU A 182 5.13 26.64 21.58
C GLU A 182 3.76 26.66 20.88
N LEU A 183 2.74 26.03 21.46
CA LEU A 183 1.37 26.06 20.91
C LEU A 183 0.87 27.51 20.76
N ALA A 184 1.03 28.34 21.79
CA ALA A 184 0.60 29.74 21.76
C ALA A 184 1.32 30.55 20.67
N ARG A 185 2.57 30.24 20.37
CA ARG A 185 3.35 30.89 19.32
C ARG A 185 2.98 30.40 17.93
N GLU A 186 2.87 29.07 17.74
CA GLU A 186 2.71 28.44 16.44
C GLU A 186 1.28 28.46 15.92
N PHE A 187 0.27 28.41 16.79
CA PHE A 187 -1.14 28.35 16.40
C PHE A 187 -1.59 29.52 15.51
N PRO A 188 -1.35 30.81 15.89
CA PRO A 188 -1.76 31.94 15.03
C PRO A 188 -0.96 32.02 13.73
N ILE A 189 0.26 31.47 13.69
CA ILE A 189 1.05 31.38 12.45
C ILE A 189 0.45 30.34 11.53
N ALA A 190 0.17 29.13 12.04
CA ALA A 190 -0.47 28.06 11.30
C ALA A 190 -1.84 28.48 10.73
N GLN A 191 -2.63 29.25 11.51
CA GLN A 191 -3.94 29.75 11.08
C GLN A 191 -3.81 30.68 9.87
N ARG A 192 -2.87 31.62 9.88
CA ARG A 192 -2.61 32.53 8.73
C ARG A 192 -2.10 31.79 7.50
N GLU A 193 -1.22 30.81 7.70
CA GLU A 193 -0.72 29.97 6.59
C GLU A 193 -1.83 29.14 5.98
N ALA A 194 -2.67 28.50 6.81
CA ALA A 194 -3.82 27.73 6.34
C ALA A 194 -4.81 28.60 5.58
N GLN A 195 -5.12 29.81 6.09
CA GLN A 195 -6.00 30.77 5.41
C GLN A 195 -5.43 31.16 4.04
N THR A 196 -4.13 31.37 3.95
CA THR A 196 -3.47 31.78 2.69
C THR A 196 -3.39 30.63 1.69
N ALA A 197 -3.07 29.43 2.15
CA ALA A 197 -2.81 28.28 1.28
C ALA A 197 -4.09 27.55 0.86
N PHE A 198 -5.11 27.54 1.71
CA PHE A 198 -6.30 26.70 1.53
C PHE A 198 -7.63 27.50 1.57
N GLY A 199 -7.57 28.82 1.79
CA GLY A 199 -8.78 29.66 1.91
C GLY A 199 -9.55 29.48 3.23
N SER A 200 -9.06 28.66 4.16
CA SER A 200 -9.64 28.40 5.48
C SER A 200 -8.53 28.38 6.53
N GLY A 201 -8.72 29.16 7.60
CA GLY A 201 -7.84 29.16 8.77
C GLY A 201 -8.19 28.10 9.83
N ALA A 202 -9.12 27.20 9.53
CA ALA A 202 -9.52 26.15 10.44
C ALA A 202 -8.36 25.17 10.70
N LEU A 203 -8.09 24.91 11.99
CA LEU A 203 -7.01 24.05 12.45
C LEU A 203 -7.58 22.98 13.38
N TYR A 204 -6.91 21.82 13.44
CA TYR A 204 -7.13 20.83 14.49
C TYR A 204 -5.81 20.43 15.13
N LEU A 205 -5.88 19.90 16.34
CA LEU A 205 -4.73 19.42 17.09
C LEU A 205 -4.71 17.90 17.09
N GLU A 206 -3.52 17.32 16.99
CA GLU A 206 -3.32 15.86 17.00
C GLU A 206 -2.06 15.54 17.77
N ARG A 207 -2.06 14.47 18.58
CA ARG A 207 -0.87 14.02 19.30
C ARG A 207 0.25 13.70 18.29
N PHE A 208 1.45 14.18 18.58
CA PHE A 208 2.64 13.79 17.82
C PHE A 208 3.27 12.54 18.45
N ILE A 209 3.44 11.51 17.64
CA ILE A 209 4.11 10.28 18.04
C ILE A 209 5.54 10.38 17.53
N GLU A 210 6.48 10.65 18.44
CA GLU A 210 7.88 10.98 18.08
C GLU A 210 8.61 9.81 17.42
N ARG A 211 8.37 8.60 17.94
CA ARG A 211 8.96 7.35 17.44
C ARG A 211 7.86 6.39 17.04
N ALA A 212 7.31 6.67 15.89
CA ALA A 212 6.21 5.88 15.36
C ALA A 212 6.72 4.77 14.44
N ARG A 213 6.15 3.56 14.59
CA ARG A 213 6.25 2.55 13.54
C ARG A 213 5.02 2.59 12.67
N HIS A 214 5.22 2.29 11.42
CA HIS A 214 4.15 2.08 10.46
C HIS A 214 3.84 0.58 10.39
N ILE A 215 2.77 0.20 11.06
CA ILE A 215 2.27 -1.18 11.08
C ILE A 215 0.96 -1.20 10.30
N GLU A 216 0.76 -2.24 9.51
CA GLU A 216 -0.48 -2.36 8.74
C GLU A 216 -1.02 -3.79 8.81
N VAL A 217 -2.34 -3.94 8.75
CA VAL A 217 -3.01 -5.25 8.82
C VAL A 217 -3.64 -5.59 7.49
N GLN A 218 -3.26 -6.74 6.94
CA GLN A 218 -3.89 -7.29 5.75
C GLN A 218 -5.24 -7.91 6.11
N ILE A 219 -6.30 -7.43 5.48
CA ILE A 219 -7.62 -8.05 5.58
C ILE A 219 -8.05 -8.68 4.25
N LEU A 220 -8.95 -9.65 4.34
CA LEU A 220 -9.66 -10.24 3.23
C LEU A 220 -11.12 -10.46 3.67
N GLY A 221 -12.08 -9.91 2.92
CA GLY A 221 -13.51 -9.99 3.24
C GLY A 221 -14.36 -10.42 2.05
N ASP A 222 -15.51 -11.01 2.32
CA ASP A 222 -16.50 -11.43 1.29
C ASP A 222 -17.78 -10.57 1.28
N GLY A 223 -17.79 -9.49 2.05
CA GLY A 223 -18.97 -8.62 2.23
C GLY A 223 -19.84 -9.00 3.43
N GLN A 224 -19.63 -10.17 4.04
CA GLN A 224 -20.36 -10.64 5.23
C GLN A 224 -19.40 -10.88 6.41
N ARG A 225 -18.28 -11.50 6.14
CA ARG A 225 -17.21 -11.78 7.12
C ARG A 225 -15.88 -11.30 6.58
N ALA A 226 -14.96 -11.06 7.49
CA ALA A 226 -13.57 -10.76 7.16
C ALA A 226 -12.62 -11.60 8.02
N VAL A 227 -11.42 -11.84 7.50
CA VAL A 227 -10.28 -12.40 8.23
C VAL A 227 -9.09 -11.48 8.05
N HIS A 228 -8.11 -11.57 8.96
CA HIS A 228 -6.82 -10.95 8.78
C HIS A 228 -5.76 -11.97 8.35
N LEU A 229 -4.79 -11.53 7.58
CA LEU A 229 -3.60 -12.27 7.22
C LEU A 229 -2.37 -11.69 7.94
N PHE A 230 -2.57 -11.34 9.19
CA PHE A 230 -1.62 -10.70 10.09
C PHE A 230 -1.14 -9.32 9.61
N GLU A 231 -0.18 -8.79 10.35
CA GLU A 231 0.35 -7.46 10.12
C GLU A 231 1.68 -7.49 9.36
N ARG A 232 2.01 -6.33 8.81
CA ARG A 232 3.29 -6.01 8.19
C ARG A 232 3.93 -4.82 8.90
N GLU A 233 5.25 -4.82 8.96
CA GLU A 233 6.10 -3.70 9.37
C GLU A 233 6.56 -2.93 8.13
N CYS A 234 6.22 -1.65 8.04
CA CYS A 234 6.47 -0.81 6.86
C CYS A 234 7.17 0.51 7.20
N SER A 235 7.91 0.58 8.31
CA SER A 235 8.54 1.82 8.78
C SER A 235 9.72 2.29 7.94
N LEU A 236 10.38 1.39 7.18
CA LEU A 236 11.53 1.76 6.36
C LEU A 236 11.06 2.44 5.06
N GLN A 237 10.90 3.75 5.16
CA GLN A 237 10.34 4.60 4.11
C GLN A 237 11.28 5.76 3.80
N ARG A 238 11.27 6.19 2.54
CA ARG A 238 11.85 7.45 2.10
C ARG A 238 10.77 8.33 1.50
N ARG A 239 10.61 9.55 2.02
CA ARG A 239 9.55 10.49 1.57
C ARG A 239 8.17 9.83 1.53
N ARG A 240 7.85 9.02 2.54
CA ARG A 240 6.62 8.23 2.67
C ARG A 240 6.44 7.11 1.62
N GLN A 241 7.48 6.77 0.89
CA GLN A 241 7.51 5.61 0.00
C GLN A 241 8.24 4.47 0.70
N LYS A 242 7.56 3.36 0.88
CA LYS A 242 8.08 2.13 1.48
C LYS A 242 9.19 1.57 0.59
N LEU A 243 10.29 1.11 1.18
CA LEU A 243 11.43 0.52 0.47
C LEU A 243 11.68 -0.93 0.90
N LEU A 244 11.50 -1.20 2.19
CA LEU A 244 11.63 -2.52 2.79
C LEU A 244 10.42 -2.76 3.69
N GLU A 245 9.75 -3.89 3.49
CA GLU A 245 8.62 -4.34 4.27
C GLU A 245 8.87 -5.75 4.80
N GLU A 246 8.32 -6.05 5.97
CA GLU A 246 8.45 -7.38 6.57
C GLU A 246 7.16 -7.86 7.23
N ALA A 247 6.98 -9.16 7.31
CA ALA A 247 5.90 -9.82 8.05
C ALA A 247 6.43 -11.06 8.78
N PRO A 248 6.00 -11.29 10.04
CA PRO A 248 5.28 -10.36 10.90
C PRO A 248 6.19 -9.22 11.40
N SER A 249 5.60 -8.18 12.00
CA SER A 249 6.38 -7.12 12.67
C SER A 249 7.21 -7.71 13.82
N PRO A 250 8.53 -7.41 13.88
CA PRO A 250 9.42 -7.96 14.90
C PRO A 250 9.22 -7.36 16.29
N VAL A 251 8.44 -6.27 16.41
CA VAL A 251 8.29 -5.54 17.68
C VAL A 251 6.98 -5.81 18.40
N LEU A 252 5.98 -6.40 17.73
CA LEU A 252 4.70 -6.68 18.37
C LEU A 252 4.74 -7.98 19.16
N SER A 253 4.31 -7.91 20.41
CA SER A 253 3.98 -9.10 21.20
C SER A 253 2.75 -9.82 20.61
N ALA A 254 2.57 -11.09 20.92
CA ALA A 254 1.41 -11.87 20.49
C ALA A 254 0.07 -11.20 20.87
N ALA A 255 -0.04 -10.64 22.08
CA ALA A 255 -1.25 -9.96 22.54
C ALA A 255 -1.52 -8.64 21.81
N GLN A 256 -0.47 -7.87 21.50
CA GLN A 256 -0.61 -6.65 20.70
C GLN A 256 -1.04 -6.96 19.27
N ARG A 257 -0.43 -7.98 18.66
CA ARG A 257 -0.80 -8.48 17.33
C ARG A 257 -2.26 -8.90 17.27
N GLU A 258 -2.70 -9.73 18.22
CA GLU A 258 -4.09 -10.18 18.32
C GLU A 258 -5.05 -8.99 18.40
N THR A 259 -4.78 -8.03 19.32
CA THR A 259 -5.61 -6.84 19.51
C THR A 259 -5.67 -5.97 18.26
N LEU A 260 -4.53 -5.75 17.61
CA LEU A 260 -4.39 -4.96 16.39
C LEU A 260 -5.17 -5.62 15.24
N CYS A 261 -4.92 -6.90 14.99
CA CYS A 261 -5.56 -7.64 13.90
C CYS A 261 -7.08 -7.77 14.10
N ALA A 262 -7.53 -8.04 15.34
CA ALA A 262 -8.96 -8.07 15.65
C ALA A 262 -9.64 -6.71 15.44
N SER A 263 -8.95 -5.60 15.70
CA SER A 263 -9.47 -4.26 15.42
C SER A 263 -9.71 -4.04 13.92
N ALA A 264 -8.80 -4.52 13.09
CA ALA A 264 -8.91 -4.42 11.64
C ALA A 264 -10.09 -5.24 11.09
N VAL A 265 -10.27 -6.46 11.58
CA VAL A 265 -11.41 -7.31 11.19
C VAL A 265 -12.74 -6.65 11.58
N ARG A 266 -12.86 -6.11 12.82
CA ARG A 266 -14.09 -5.41 13.23
C ARG A 266 -14.44 -4.25 12.30
N LEU A 267 -13.47 -3.44 11.89
CA LEU A 267 -13.72 -2.34 10.95
C LEU A 267 -14.16 -2.89 9.58
N ALA A 268 -13.47 -3.90 9.05
CA ALA A 268 -13.80 -4.51 7.77
C ALA A 268 -15.24 -5.09 7.76
N GLU A 269 -15.62 -5.82 8.81
CA GLU A 269 -16.97 -6.37 8.95
C GLU A 269 -18.03 -5.29 9.09
N SER A 270 -17.76 -4.21 9.86
CA SER A 270 -18.69 -3.08 10.01
C SER A 270 -18.97 -2.35 8.69
N LEU A 271 -18.05 -2.45 7.74
CA LEU A 271 -18.15 -1.90 6.39
C LEU A 271 -18.83 -2.87 5.40
N GLY A 272 -18.99 -4.16 5.74
CA GLY A 272 -19.32 -5.19 4.75
C GLY A 272 -18.25 -5.27 3.66
N TYR A 273 -16.97 -5.23 4.04
CA TYR A 273 -15.85 -5.13 3.11
C TYR A 273 -15.69 -6.37 2.23
N ARG A 274 -15.50 -6.16 0.92
CA ARG A 274 -15.28 -7.23 -0.05
C ARG A 274 -13.91 -7.07 -0.73
N GLY A 275 -13.16 -8.17 -0.85
CA GLY A 275 -11.82 -8.22 -1.45
C GLY A 275 -10.71 -8.02 -0.43
N ALA A 276 -9.47 -7.83 -0.93
CA ALA A 276 -8.32 -7.51 -0.09
C ALA A 276 -8.30 -6.01 0.24
N GLY A 277 -7.97 -5.69 1.47
CA GLY A 277 -7.76 -4.33 1.96
C GLY A 277 -6.69 -4.31 3.03
N THR A 278 -6.20 -3.11 3.35
CA THR A 278 -5.17 -2.93 4.36
C THR A 278 -5.52 -1.77 5.26
N LEU A 279 -5.49 -2.00 6.56
CA LEU A 279 -5.61 -0.93 7.55
C LEU A 279 -4.21 -0.52 8.01
N GLU A 280 -3.88 0.75 7.87
CA GLU A 280 -2.59 1.32 8.29
C GLU A 280 -2.71 1.97 9.66
N TYR A 281 -1.69 1.73 10.49
CA TYR A 281 -1.62 2.22 11.87
C TYR A 281 -0.25 2.85 12.16
N LEU A 282 -0.25 3.87 13.02
CA LEU A 282 0.94 4.27 13.76
C LEU A 282 0.98 3.45 15.05
N PHE A 283 2.11 2.83 15.32
CA PHE A 283 2.38 2.16 16.60
C PHE A 283 3.37 2.97 17.41
N ASP A 284 2.94 3.41 18.59
CA ASP A 284 3.80 4.04 19.60
C ASP A 284 4.45 2.94 20.44
N GLU A 285 5.68 2.58 20.10
CA GLU A 285 6.40 1.50 20.76
C GLU A 285 6.64 1.79 22.25
N ALA A 286 6.84 3.06 22.63
CA ALA A 286 7.09 3.45 24.01
C ALA A 286 5.88 3.25 24.92
N ARG A 287 4.66 3.37 24.37
CA ARG A 287 3.40 3.22 25.09
C ARG A 287 2.70 1.88 24.82
N GLY A 288 3.13 1.19 23.77
CA GLY A 288 2.46 -0.02 23.30
C GLY A 288 1.07 0.24 22.71
N GLU A 289 0.81 1.47 22.23
CA GLU A 289 -0.47 1.92 21.69
C GLU A 289 -0.40 1.95 20.16
N PHE A 290 -1.51 1.62 19.49
CA PHE A 290 -1.63 1.74 18.05
C PHE A 290 -2.82 2.61 17.65
N PHE A 291 -2.70 3.34 16.55
CA PHE A 291 -3.68 4.31 16.10
C PHE A 291 -3.91 4.18 14.60
N PHE A 292 -5.16 4.02 14.20
CA PHE A 292 -5.57 3.99 12.80
C PHE A 292 -5.22 5.29 12.09
N ILE A 293 -4.63 5.17 10.90
CA ILE A 293 -4.30 6.27 10.00
C ILE A 293 -5.31 6.31 8.86
N GLU A 294 -5.36 5.23 8.08
CA GLU A 294 -6.17 5.10 6.88
C GLU A 294 -6.41 3.64 6.52
N MET A 295 -7.34 3.42 5.59
CA MET A 295 -7.59 2.13 5.00
C MET A 295 -7.37 2.20 3.50
N ASN A 296 -6.46 1.38 2.99
CA ASN A 296 -6.29 1.19 1.55
C ASN A 296 -7.29 0.14 1.07
N THR A 297 -8.23 0.58 0.21
CA THR A 297 -9.35 -0.22 -0.26
C THR A 297 -8.99 -1.06 -1.51
N ARG A 298 -7.81 -1.63 -1.50
CA ARG A 298 -7.21 -2.39 -2.60
C ARG A 298 -6.12 -3.34 -2.08
N ILE A 299 -5.60 -4.16 -2.97
CA ILE A 299 -4.34 -4.88 -2.69
C ILE A 299 -3.16 -3.90 -2.60
N GLN A 300 -2.19 -4.19 -1.76
CA GLN A 300 -0.96 -3.38 -1.61
C GLN A 300 0.22 -3.97 -2.38
N VAL A 301 1.27 -3.14 -2.63
CA VAL A 301 2.53 -3.59 -3.26
C VAL A 301 3.12 -4.73 -2.45
N GLU A 302 3.20 -4.58 -1.14
CA GLU A 302 3.82 -5.45 -0.14
C GLU A 302 2.96 -6.66 0.29
N HIS A 303 1.84 -6.94 -0.42
CA HIS A 303 1.02 -8.13 -0.14
C HIS A 303 1.80 -9.47 -0.18
N PRO A 304 2.88 -9.60 -0.96
CA PRO A 304 3.63 -10.85 -1.03
C PRO A 304 4.21 -11.32 0.31
N VAL A 305 4.61 -10.42 1.22
CA VAL A 305 5.12 -10.88 2.53
C VAL A 305 4.04 -11.56 3.37
N SER A 306 2.78 -11.07 3.31
CA SER A 306 1.64 -11.74 3.95
C SER A 306 1.32 -13.07 3.30
N GLU A 307 1.40 -13.18 1.98
CA GLU A 307 1.22 -14.44 1.26
C GLU A 307 2.30 -15.46 1.65
N MET A 308 3.56 -15.04 1.77
CA MET A 308 4.67 -15.93 2.12
C MET A 308 4.57 -16.50 3.54
N VAL A 309 4.08 -15.71 4.50
CA VAL A 309 3.97 -16.16 5.89
C VAL A 309 2.65 -16.88 6.21
N THR A 310 1.64 -16.81 5.32
CA THR A 310 0.34 -17.47 5.55
C THR A 310 0.04 -18.60 4.55
N GLY A 311 0.74 -18.62 3.42
CA GLY A 311 0.48 -19.56 2.33
C GLY A 311 -0.79 -19.25 1.53
N ILE A 312 -1.44 -18.11 1.75
CA ILE A 312 -2.69 -17.72 1.08
C ILE A 312 -2.40 -16.79 -0.09
N ASP A 313 -2.82 -17.16 -1.31
CA ASP A 313 -2.74 -16.30 -2.50
C ASP A 313 -3.89 -15.28 -2.48
N LEU A 314 -3.55 -14.02 -2.13
CA LEU A 314 -4.53 -12.94 -2.00
C LEU A 314 -5.20 -12.60 -3.32
N VAL A 315 -4.47 -12.60 -4.45
CA VAL A 315 -5.04 -12.23 -5.74
C VAL A 315 -6.02 -13.30 -6.23
N GLN A 316 -5.69 -14.59 -6.04
CA GLN A 316 -6.64 -15.66 -6.34
C GLN A 316 -7.88 -15.59 -5.43
N ALA A 317 -7.69 -15.31 -4.13
CA ALA A 317 -8.80 -15.15 -3.19
C ALA A 317 -9.72 -13.99 -3.61
N MET A 318 -9.14 -12.84 -4.00
CA MET A 318 -9.91 -11.70 -4.52
C MET A 318 -10.76 -12.08 -5.74
N LEU A 319 -10.18 -12.82 -6.69
CA LEU A 319 -10.89 -13.26 -7.91
C LEU A 319 -12.05 -14.22 -7.58
N ARG A 320 -11.84 -15.18 -6.69
CA ARG A 320 -12.88 -16.11 -6.24
C ARG A 320 -14.03 -15.39 -5.53
N ILE A 321 -13.69 -14.51 -4.57
CA ILE A 321 -14.68 -13.72 -3.83
C ILE A 321 -15.48 -12.81 -4.78
N ALA A 322 -14.79 -12.13 -5.71
CA ALA A 322 -15.46 -11.29 -6.70
C ALA A 322 -16.35 -12.11 -7.63
N GLY A 323 -15.98 -13.34 -7.96
CA GLY A 323 -16.79 -14.31 -8.71
C GLY A 323 -17.97 -14.89 -7.92
N GLY A 324 -18.17 -14.49 -6.66
CA GLY A 324 -19.32 -14.89 -5.84
C GLY A 324 -19.05 -16.09 -4.93
N GLU A 325 -17.82 -16.60 -4.84
CA GLU A 325 -17.47 -17.61 -3.86
C GLU A 325 -17.44 -16.99 -2.45
N PRO A 326 -17.90 -17.70 -1.40
CA PRO A 326 -17.72 -17.25 -0.03
C PRO A 326 -16.22 -17.24 0.34
N LEU A 327 -15.86 -16.50 1.39
CA LEU A 327 -14.47 -16.37 1.85
C LEU A 327 -13.74 -17.71 2.00
N GLY A 328 -14.44 -18.76 2.44
CA GLY A 328 -13.92 -20.12 2.53
C GLY A 328 -12.83 -20.33 3.58
N LEU A 329 -12.37 -19.26 4.23
CA LEU A 329 -11.33 -19.25 5.26
C LEU A 329 -11.96 -18.95 6.62
N ARG A 330 -11.47 -19.62 7.67
CA ARG A 330 -11.75 -19.26 9.06
C ARG A 330 -10.48 -18.71 9.69
N GLN A 331 -10.61 -17.76 10.61
CA GLN A 331 -9.44 -17.11 11.21
C GLN A 331 -8.52 -18.11 11.92
N GLU A 332 -9.10 -19.10 12.56
CA GLU A 332 -8.36 -20.15 13.27
C GLU A 332 -7.53 -21.08 12.36
N ASP A 333 -7.81 -21.09 11.05
CA ASP A 333 -7.06 -21.89 10.07
C ASP A 333 -5.87 -21.11 9.46
N ILE A 334 -5.77 -19.81 9.74
CA ILE A 334 -4.71 -18.95 9.21
C ILE A 334 -3.59 -18.83 10.24
N HIS A 335 -2.43 -19.35 9.90
CA HIS A 335 -1.28 -19.42 10.81
C HIS A 335 -0.07 -18.71 10.23
N LEU A 336 0.68 -17.99 11.10
CA LEU A 336 1.98 -17.45 10.75
C LEU A 336 3.03 -18.57 10.64
N GLN A 337 3.76 -18.58 9.53
CA GLN A 337 4.86 -19.51 9.28
C GLN A 337 6.12 -18.74 8.93
N GLY A 338 7.07 -18.69 9.84
CA GLY A 338 8.34 -18.02 9.64
C GLY A 338 8.23 -16.49 9.57
N ALA A 339 9.11 -15.89 8.76
CA ALA A 339 9.13 -14.47 8.50
C ALA A 339 9.48 -14.20 7.02
N ALA A 340 8.96 -13.12 6.47
CA ALA A 340 9.23 -12.68 5.11
C ALA A 340 9.66 -11.22 5.07
N ILE A 341 10.57 -10.90 4.15
CA ILE A 341 11.07 -9.54 3.89
C ILE A 341 10.92 -9.27 2.41
N GLU A 342 10.33 -8.13 2.06
CA GLU A 342 10.23 -7.63 0.69
C GLU A 342 11.18 -6.44 0.50
N LEU A 343 11.87 -6.42 -0.63
CA LEU A 343 12.74 -5.34 -1.06
C LEU A 343 12.22 -4.80 -2.39
N ARG A 344 11.87 -3.51 -2.42
CA ARG A 344 11.44 -2.84 -3.66
C ARG A 344 12.64 -2.48 -4.52
N LEU A 345 12.75 -3.08 -5.67
CA LEU A 345 13.78 -2.74 -6.66
C LEU A 345 13.21 -1.68 -7.61
N ASN A 346 13.64 -0.43 -7.42
CA ASN A 346 13.20 0.71 -8.21
C ASN A 346 14.27 1.15 -9.20
N ALA A 347 13.86 1.65 -10.38
CA ALA A 347 14.73 2.31 -11.37
C ALA A 347 15.13 3.71 -10.88
N GLU A 348 15.89 3.76 -9.81
CA GLU A 348 16.35 4.98 -9.14
C GLU A 348 17.83 4.83 -8.76
N ASP A 349 18.57 5.93 -8.78
CA ASP A 349 19.98 5.98 -8.39
C ASP A 349 20.14 6.53 -6.97
N PRO A 350 20.36 5.68 -5.96
CA PRO A 350 20.54 6.13 -4.58
C PRO A 350 21.73 7.08 -4.40
N ALA A 351 22.81 6.90 -5.21
CA ALA A 351 23.99 7.76 -5.13
C ALA A 351 23.73 9.17 -5.69
N ARG A 352 22.65 9.36 -6.44
CA ARG A 352 22.21 10.63 -7.02
C ARG A 352 20.87 11.07 -6.45
N ASN A 353 20.70 10.96 -5.14
CA ASN A 353 19.48 11.35 -4.42
C ASN A 353 18.21 10.70 -5.01
N PHE A 354 18.30 9.44 -5.42
CA PHE A 354 17.22 8.65 -6.01
C PHE A 354 16.66 9.26 -7.31
N PHE A 355 17.56 9.85 -8.11
CA PHE A 355 17.15 10.36 -9.41
C PHE A 355 16.63 9.20 -10.28
N PRO A 356 15.48 9.36 -10.98
CA PRO A 356 14.95 8.31 -11.86
C PRO A 356 15.98 7.85 -12.89
N SER A 357 16.12 6.55 -13.02
CA SER A 357 17.09 5.91 -13.90
C SER A 357 16.41 4.92 -14.87
N PRO A 358 15.47 5.37 -15.72
CA PRO A 358 14.90 4.49 -16.73
C PRO A 358 15.98 4.10 -17.76
N GLY A 359 15.95 2.84 -18.17
CA GLY A 359 16.97 2.32 -19.09
C GLY A 359 16.47 1.09 -19.85
N THR A 360 17.36 0.45 -20.59
CA THR A 360 17.10 -0.86 -21.19
C THR A 360 17.76 -1.94 -20.35
N VAL A 361 17.03 -3.00 -20.04
CA VAL A 361 17.55 -4.17 -19.33
C VAL A 361 18.54 -4.89 -20.23
N GLU A 362 19.84 -4.76 -19.97
CA GLU A 362 20.88 -5.41 -20.78
C GLU A 362 21.08 -6.86 -20.35
N GLN A 363 21.24 -7.08 -19.05
CA GLN A 363 21.37 -8.42 -18.47
C GLN A 363 20.36 -8.56 -17.33
N LEU A 364 19.75 -9.73 -17.24
CA LEU A 364 18.82 -10.07 -16.19
C LEU A 364 18.98 -11.53 -15.78
N ALA A 365 19.36 -11.75 -14.52
CA ALA A 365 19.26 -13.05 -13.88
C ALA A 365 18.67 -12.85 -12.48
N TRP A 366 17.51 -13.44 -12.26
CA TRP A 366 16.84 -13.38 -10.98
C TRP A 366 17.46 -14.38 -10.01
N PRO A 367 17.59 -14.04 -8.71
CA PRO A 367 18.00 -14.98 -7.68
C PRO A 367 17.01 -16.14 -7.58
N GLN A 368 17.52 -17.30 -7.24
CA GLN A 368 16.74 -18.52 -7.04
C GLN A 368 17.14 -19.20 -5.74
N GLY A 369 16.23 -19.95 -5.16
CA GLY A 369 16.51 -20.73 -3.96
C GLY A 369 15.27 -20.89 -3.07
N PRO A 370 15.38 -21.73 -2.03
CA PRO A 370 14.29 -21.91 -1.08
C PRO A 370 13.89 -20.58 -0.43
N GLY A 371 12.58 -20.29 -0.40
CA GLY A 371 12.05 -19.08 0.19
C GLY A 371 12.30 -17.80 -0.60
N ILE A 372 12.85 -17.85 -1.81
CA ILE A 372 13.03 -16.68 -2.68
C ILE A 372 11.89 -16.59 -3.68
N ARG A 373 11.25 -15.43 -3.74
CA ARG A 373 10.22 -15.06 -4.72
C ARG A 373 10.59 -13.73 -5.37
N VAL A 374 10.35 -13.62 -6.67
CA VAL A 374 10.50 -12.36 -7.40
C VAL A 374 9.22 -12.08 -8.19
N ASP A 375 8.58 -10.96 -7.88
CA ASP A 375 7.47 -10.44 -8.67
C ASP A 375 7.99 -9.27 -9.53
N SER A 376 8.00 -9.44 -10.86
CA SER A 376 8.58 -8.46 -11.78
C SER A 376 7.90 -8.50 -13.15
N HIS A 377 8.06 -7.40 -13.87
CA HIS A 377 7.66 -7.27 -15.27
C HIS A 377 8.84 -7.16 -16.24
N LEU A 378 10.08 -7.35 -15.75
CA LEU A 378 11.28 -7.21 -16.56
C LEU A 378 11.62 -8.49 -17.35
N TYR A 379 12.24 -8.28 -18.50
CA TYR A 379 12.95 -9.30 -19.29
C TYR A 379 14.15 -8.64 -20.00
N ALA A 380 15.14 -9.43 -20.39
CA ALA A 380 16.32 -8.92 -21.10
C ALA A 380 15.93 -8.25 -22.42
N GLY A 381 16.40 -7.04 -22.65
CA GLY A 381 16.04 -6.19 -23.80
C GLY A 381 14.80 -5.31 -23.55
N TYR A 382 14.10 -5.42 -22.41
CA TYR A 382 12.98 -4.54 -22.09
C TYR A 382 13.45 -3.11 -21.83
N ARG A 383 12.81 -2.14 -22.48
CA ARG A 383 13.02 -0.72 -22.22
C ARG A 383 11.99 -0.22 -21.22
N VAL A 384 12.45 0.18 -20.03
CA VAL A 384 11.59 0.72 -18.98
C VAL A 384 11.05 2.09 -19.40
N PRO A 385 9.71 2.27 -19.48
CA PRO A 385 9.13 3.55 -19.88
C PRO A 385 9.33 4.61 -18.78
N PRO A 386 9.69 5.86 -19.12
CA PRO A 386 9.92 6.92 -18.14
C PRO A 386 8.63 7.65 -17.71
N TYR A 387 7.46 7.10 -17.98
CA TYR A 387 6.17 7.77 -17.81
C TYR A 387 5.42 7.38 -16.54
N TYR A 388 5.89 6.35 -15.84
CA TYR A 388 5.19 5.70 -14.74
C TYR A 388 6.09 5.56 -13.51
N ASP A 389 5.57 4.89 -12.49
CA ASP A 389 6.31 4.56 -11.29
C ASP A 389 7.62 3.81 -11.60
N SER A 390 8.62 4.00 -10.73
CA SER A 390 9.96 3.44 -10.88
C SER A 390 10.08 1.97 -10.48
N LEU A 391 9.05 1.35 -9.90
CA LEU A 391 9.09 -0.03 -9.41
C LEU A 391 9.31 -1.04 -10.54
N LEU A 392 10.41 -1.77 -10.46
CA LEU A 392 10.83 -2.79 -11.43
C LEU A 392 10.49 -4.20 -10.98
N ALA A 393 10.69 -4.46 -9.70
CA ALA A 393 10.50 -5.77 -9.11
C ALA A 393 10.35 -5.67 -7.59
N LYS A 394 9.77 -6.70 -7.02
CA LYS A 394 9.78 -7.01 -5.60
C LYS A 394 10.61 -8.27 -5.42
N LEU A 395 11.64 -8.21 -4.59
CA LEU A 395 12.43 -9.35 -4.17
C LEU A 395 11.98 -9.74 -2.77
N ILE A 396 11.39 -10.91 -2.63
CA ILE A 396 10.85 -11.38 -1.35
C ILE A 396 11.68 -12.58 -0.89
N ALA A 397 12.12 -12.54 0.37
CA ALA A 397 12.83 -13.62 1.02
C ALA A 397 12.05 -14.08 2.26
N HIS A 398 11.75 -15.36 2.33
CA HIS A 398 11.07 -16.01 3.45
C HIS A 398 12.03 -16.97 4.14
N GLY A 399 12.00 -17.03 5.47
CA GLY A 399 12.78 -17.94 6.30
C GLY A 399 11.97 -18.50 7.45
N ALA A 400 12.52 -19.50 8.17
CA ALA A 400 11.90 -20.04 9.37
C ALA A 400 11.77 -18.99 10.49
N ASP A 401 12.63 -18.00 10.45
CA ASP A 401 12.61 -16.80 11.29
C ASP A 401 13.14 -15.57 10.55
N ARG A 402 13.10 -14.41 11.20
CA ARG A 402 13.57 -13.14 10.64
C ARG A 402 15.06 -13.17 10.28
N GLY A 403 15.89 -13.82 11.09
CA GLY A 403 17.33 -13.92 10.84
C GLY A 403 17.63 -14.67 9.55
N GLU A 404 16.94 -15.79 9.34
CA GLU A 404 17.05 -16.56 8.10
C GLU A 404 16.49 -15.78 6.89
N ALA A 405 15.36 -15.07 7.04
CA ALA A 405 14.82 -14.22 5.97
C ALA A 405 15.81 -13.12 5.56
N LEU A 406 16.45 -12.43 6.51
CA LEU A 406 17.50 -11.45 6.27
C LEU A 406 18.71 -12.07 5.55
N ALA A 407 19.17 -13.25 5.99
CA ALA A 407 20.29 -13.95 5.35
C ALA A 407 19.97 -14.33 3.89
N ARG A 408 18.76 -14.84 3.64
CA ARG A 408 18.29 -15.17 2.30
C ARG A 408 18.15 -13.94 1.41
N ALA A 409 17.66 -12.82 1.96
CA ALA A 409 17.55 -11.54 1.24
C ALA A 409 18.93 -11.04 0.79
N ARG A 410 19.96 -11.09 1.67
CA ARG A 410 21.35 -10.75 1.32
C ARG A 410 21.87 -11.64 0.19
N GLN A 411 21.74 -12.94 0.37
CA GLN A 411 22.19 -13.91 -0.64
C GLN A 411 21.49 -13.71 -2.00
N ALA A 412 20.21 -13.39 -1.97
CA ALA A 412 19.44 -13.11 -3.18
C ALA A 412 19.96 -11.85 -3.90
N LEU A 413 20.24 -10.78 -3.16
CA LEU A 413 20.84 -9.57 -3.74
C LEU A 413 22.23 -9.82 -4.32
N ASP A 414 23.06 -10.67 -3.69
CA ASP A 414 24.39 -11.04 -4.20
C ASP A 414 24.30 -11.86 -5.50
N GLN A 415 23.23 -12.65 -5.69
CA GLN A 415 22.95 -13.41 -6.91
C GLN A 415 22.33 -12.57 -8.03
N LEU A 416 21.63 -11.47 -7.67
CA LEU A 416 20.93 -10.64 -8.64
C LEU A 416 21.88 -10.09 -9.71
N ARG A 417 21.51 -10.23 -10.96
CA ARG A 417 22.15 -9.54 -12.09
C ARG A 417 21.09 -8.73 -12.83
N LEU A 418 21.18 -7.43 -12.71
CA LEU A 418 20.33 -6.47 -13.40
C LEU A 418 21.21 -5.29 -13.82
N THR A 419 21.44 -5.16 -15.14
CA THR A 419 22.28 -4.10 -15.71
C THR A 419 21.52 -3.29 -16.75
N GLY A 420 22.08 -2.14 -17.13
CA GLY A 420 21.48 -1.20 -18.08
C GLY A 420 20.79 -0.01 -17.41
N MET A 421 20.69 0.00 -16.08
CA MET A 421 20.15 1.12 -15.29
C MET A 421 20.60 1.04 -13.83
N ALA A 422 20.60 2.17 -13.12
CA ALA A 422 20.78 2.20 -11.67
C ALA A 422 19.48 1.75 -10.97
N THR A 423 19.62 1.02 -9.86
CA THR A 423 18.50 0.54 -9.06
C THR A 423 18.78 0.67 -7.58
N THR A 424 17.73 0.54 -6.75
CA THR A 424 17.83 0.51 -5.29
C THR A 424 18.46 -0.76 -4.72
N ALA A 425 18.86 -1.74 -5.54
CA ALA A 425 19.46 -3.01 -5.08
C ALA A 425 20.72 -2.80 -4.23
N SER A 426 21.59 -1.86 -4.61
CA SER A 426 22.80 -1.53 -3.85
C SER A 426 22.51 -0.92 -2.49
N LEU A 427 21.47 -0.11 -2.39
CA LEU A 427 20.99 0.44 -1.13
C LEU A 427 20.48 -0.67 -0.21
N HIS A 428 19.64 -1.56 -0.72
CA HIS A 428 19.12 -2.69 0.05
C HIS A 428 20.25 -3.58 0.57
N ARG A 429 21.27 -3.81 -0.24
CA ARG A 429 22.43 -4.62 0.18
C ARG A 429 23.14 -3.99 1.38
N ARG A 430 23.28 -2.65 1.40
CA ARG A 430 23.86 -1.91 2.54
C ARG A 430 22.92 -1.95 3.75
N LEU A 431 21.63 -1.65 3.56
CA LEU A 431 20.64 -1.63 4.64
C LEU A 431 20.56 -2.96 5.40
N LEU A 432 20.63 -4.09 4.70
CA LEU A 432 20.57 -5.40 5.34
C LEU A 432 21.78 -5.72 6.21
N ASP A 433 22.89 -4.99 6.09
CA ASP A 433 24.07 -5.12 6.95
C ASP A 433 24.08 -4.15 8.15
N GLU A 434 23.14 -3.20 8.17
CA GLU A 434 23.04 -2.22 9.25
C GLU A 434 22.56 -2.87 10.57
N PRO A 435 23.26 -2.65 11.69
CA PRO A 435 22.86 -3.22 12.99
C PRO A 435 21.44 -2.86 13.40
N TRP A 436 21.00 -1.64 13.11
CA TRP A 436 19.65 -1.20 13.46
C TRP A 436 18.55 -1.88 12.62
N VAL A 437 18.86 -2.32 11.38
CA VAL A 437 17.95 -3.18 10.58
C VAL A 437 17.93 -4.59 11.16
N ILE A 438 19.12 -5.16 11.44
CA ILE A 438 19.26 -6.52 11.96
C ILE A 438 18.51 -6.67 13.29
N GLU A 439 18.66 -5.70 14.17
CA GLU A 439 18.07 -5.68 15.51
C GLU A 439 16.65 -5.07 15.56
N ALA A 440 16.09 -4.70 14.40
CA ALA A 440 14.77 -4.05 14.26
C ALA A 440 14.63 -2.77 15.12
N ARG A 441 15.71 -2.01 15.30
CA ARG A 441 15.73 -0.74 16.05
C ARG A 441 15.56 0.47 15.12
N PHE A 442 14.40 0.59 14.51
CA PHE A 442 14.08 1.67 13.59
C PHE A 442 12.64 2.17 13.79
N ASP A 443 12.36 3.35 13.28
CA ASP A 443 11.06 3.98 13.19
C ASP A 443 10.89 4.64 11.81
N THR A 444 9.78 5.34 11.59
CA THR A 444 9.48 5.97 10.28
C THR A 444 10.47 7.07 9.87
N GLY A 445 11.28 7.59 10.79
CA GLY A 445 12.31 8.62 10.53
C GLY A 445 13.72 8.06 10.33
N THR A 446 13.97 6.83 10.77
CA THR A 446 15.34 6.27 10.86
C THR A 446 16.04 6.21 9.50
N LEU A 447 15.37 5.74 8.47
CA LEU A 447 15.97 5.62 7.13
C LEU A 447 16.36 7.00 6.56
N GLU A 448 15.52 8.01 6.73
CA GLU A 448 15.81 9.36 6.22
C GLU A 448 17.02 9.98 6.95
N HIS A 449 17.14 9.80 8.26
CA HIS A 449 18.29 10.24 9.03
C HIS A 449 19.58 9.53 8.56
N TRP A 450 19.54 8.20 8.44
CA TRP A 450 20.67 7.41 7.96
C TRP A 450 21.10 7.81 6.55
N LEU A 451 20.15 8.03 5.63
CA LEU A 451 20.45 8.47 4.28
C LEU A 451 21.09 9.86 4.25
N ALA A 452 20.70 10.78 5.14
CA ALA A 452 21.29 12.11 5.21
C ALA A 452 22.76 12.09 5.69
N GLU A 453 23.13 11.10 6.50
CA GLU A 453 24.51 10.91 6.97
C GLU A 453 25.39 10.22 5.91
N GLU A 454 24.85 9.23 5.20
CA GLU A 454 25.58 8.36 4.28
C GLU A 454 25.66 8.88 2.84
N ILE A 455 24.71 9.72 2.44
CA ILE A 455 24.62 10.32 1.09
C ILE A 455 24.46 11.84 1.29
N PRO A 456 25.55 12.56 1.65
CA PRO A 456 25.49 14.01 1.76
C PRO A 456 25.07 14.63 0.43
N ALA A 457 24.23 15.68 0.51
CA ALA A 457 23.58 16.36 -0.62
C ALA A 457 24.57 17.02 -1.60
#